data_8ee0ba47f2947a95c736044690461aeb
#
_entry.id   8ee0ba47f2947a95c736044690461aeb
#
_cell.length_a   1.000
_cell.length_b   1.000
_cell.length_c   1.000
_cell.angle_alpha   90.00
_cell.angle_beta   90.00
_cell.angle_gamma   90.00
#
_symmetry.space_group_name_H-M   'P 1'
#
loop_
_entity.id
_entity.type
_entity.pdbx_description
1 polymer ?
#
loop_
_entity_poly.entity_id
_entity_poly.type
_entity_poly.pdbx_seq_one_letter_code
_entity_poly.pdbx_strand_id
1 'polypeptide(L)'
;MLRRGRLHVLLALVLAVAVLSAQRAPRPNPILILVSFDGWRYDYIDRLPAPNLRALAARGARAKAMIPSFPTLTFPNHYTIVTGLYPAHHGVVANVMTDASIGARFTMSAETAKDPRWWGGQPLWVTAIAQGRRAAAMFWPGTEVEIQGVRPTYWTPYAKPITSYDRARRVVQWLSLPEGERPSFITVYFDEVDTAGHDYGVDAPELSAAAEHLDDSLGQMIAGVHALGLDDRTTFVIVSDHGMTPLSMDRVIYFDDYVDPETVDVLELHGFLALAPKDGNVDALYRKLRGKHPALAVYKREQTPARLHYRGNPRIAPIIAIPKEGWAATTHRRIENRPLERGAGEPDLRAPMEPIGLRKSETPALHAPPVASDGRLW
;
A
#
# COMPACT_ATOMS: atom_id res chain seq x y z
N MET A 1 -68.67 29.65 -0.32
CA MET A 1 -67.51 29.51 0.58
C MET A 1 -66.65 28.25 0.34
N LEU A 2 -67.23 27.15 -0.13
CA LEU A 2 -66.49 25.86 -0.32
C LEU A 2 -65.41 25.84 -1.42
N ARG A 3 -65.41 26.71 -2.43
CA ARG A 3 -64.39 26.70 -3.51
C ARG A 3 -63.05 27.34 -3.10
N ARG A 4 -63.08 28.33 -2.19
CA ARG A 4 -61.81 28.98 -1.72
C ARG A 4 -60.98 28.08 -0.80
N GLY A 5 -61.67 27.25 0.06
CA GLY A 5 -60.98 26.34 0.94
C GLY A 5 -60.18 25.21 0.21
N ARG A 6 -60.79 24.69 -0.91
CA ARG A 6 -60.12 23.65 -1.71
C ARG A 6 -58.86 24.17 -2.43
N LEU A 7 -58.83 25.45 -2.84
CA LEU A 7 -57.66 26.07 -3.49
C LEU A 7 -56.50 26.23 -2.51
N HIS A 8 -56.79 26.62 -1.26
CA HIS A 8 -55.75 26.78 -0.22
C HIS A 8 -55.16 25.43 0.22
N VAL A 9 -55.96 24.37 0.28
CA VAL A 9 -55.49 23.01 0.60
C VAL A 9 -54.63 22.47 -0.53
N LEU A 10 -55.00 22.70 -1.81
CA LEU A 10 -54.14 22.30 -2.94
C LEU A 10 -52.80 23.05 -2.98
N LEU A 11 -52.84 24.34 -2.72
CA LEU A 11 -51.63 25.17 -2.67
C LEU A 11 -50.68 24.73 -1.52
N ALA A 12 -51.23 24.42 -0.36
CA ALA A 12 -50.49 23.90 0.79
C ALA A 12 -49.89 22.53 0.51
N LEU A 13 -50.61 21.63 -0.20
CA LEU A 13 -50.11 20.33 -0.61
C LEU A 13 -48.97 20.46 -1.65
N VAL A 14 -49.11 21.34 -2.62
CA VAL A 14 -48.08 21.60 -3.64
C VAL A 14 -46.82 22.20 -2.99
N LEU A 15 -47.00 23.15 -2.04
CA LEU A 15 -45.87 23.69 -1.27
C LEU A 15 -45.23 22.63 -0.38
N ALA A 16 -45.99 21.77 0.27
CA ALA A 16 -45.48 20.68 1.10
C ALA A 16 -44.68 19.65 0.26
N VAL A 17 -45.17 19.29 -0.93
CA VAL A 17 -44.48 18.41 -1.88
C VAL A 17 -43.21 19.09 -2.42
N ALA A 18 -43.26 20.39 -2.72
CA ALA A 18 -42.07 21.14 -3.16
C ALA A 18 -41.01 21.25 -2.06
N VAL A 19 -41.41 21.46 -0.80
CA VAL A 19 -40.51 21.50 0.37
C VAL A 19 -39.92 20.12 0.66
N LEU A 20 -40.70 19.04 0.55
CA LEU A 20 -40.22 17.67 0.70
C LEU A 20 -39.30 17.25 -0.45
N SER A 21 -39.48 17.75 -1.67
CA SER A 21 -38.60 17.53 -2.80
C SER A 21 -37.29 18.33 -2.71
N ALA A 22 -37.35 19.53 -2.10
CA ALA A 22 -36.16 20.36 -1.86
C ALA A 22 -35.26 19.82 -0.75
N GLN A 23 -35.76 18.93 0.12
CA GLN A 23 -34.98 18.41 1.27
C GLN A 23 -34.02 17.27 0.98
N ARG A 24 -33.90 16.82 -0.26
CA ARG A 24 -32.92 15.81 -0.65
C ARG A 24 -32.24 16.17 -1.98
N ALA A 25 -31.49 17.27 -1.98
CA ALA A 25 -30.43 17.33 -2.94
C ALA A 25 -29.51 16.10 -2.69
N PRO A 26 -29.23 15.27 -3.70
CA PRO A 26 -28.37 14.12 -3.51
C PRO A 26 -27.06 14.63 -2.90
N ARG A 27 -26.71 14.09 -1.73
CA ARG A 27 -25.41 14.44 -1.12
C ARG A 27 -24.35 14.14 -2.15
N PRO A 28 -23.47 15.10 -2.45
CA PRO A 28 -22.42 14.86 -3.42
C PRO A 28 -21.60 13.63 -2.98
N ASN A 29 -21.17 12.82 -3.95
CA ASN A 29 -20.45 11.59 -3.68
C ASN A 29 -19.19 11.85 -2.86
N PRO A 30 -18.94 11.16 -1.75
CA PRO A 30 -17.68 11.24 -1.03
C PRO A 30 -16.55 10.73 -1.91
N ILE A 31 -15.36 11.30 -1.72
CA ILE A 31 -14.13 10.95 -2.42
C ILE A 31 -13.16 10.35 -1.40
N LEU A 32 -12.62 9.19 -1.69
CA LEU A 32 -11.57 8.55 -0.92
C LEU A 32 -10.28 8.50 -1.75
N ILE A 33 -9.22 9.12 -1.23
CA ILE A 33 -7.88 9.05 -1.81
C ILE A 33 -7.02 8.21 -0.88
N LEU A 34 -6.68 7.00 -1.31
CA LEU A 34 -5.80 6.08 -0.62
C LEU A 34 -4.38 6.27 -1.17
N VAL A 35 -3.49 6.80 -0.35
CA VAL A 35 -2.10 7.11 -0.69
C VAL A 35 -1.18 6.14 0.03
N SER A 36 -0.29 5.49 -0.69
CA SER A 36 0.77 4.67 -0.10
C SER A 36 2.13 5.32 -0.29
N PHE A 37 2.86 5.43 0.81
CA PHE A 37 4.27 5.77 0.87
C PHE A 37 5.05 4.49 1.14
N ASP A 38 5.64 3.89 0.10
CA ASP A 38 6.40 2.65 0.21
C ASP A 38 7.58 2.82 1.18
N GLY A 39 7.79 1.84 2.06
CA GLY A 39 8.88 1.84 3.02
C GLY A 39 8.81 2.92 4.11
N TRP A 40 7.68 3.63 4.23
CA TRP A 40 7.52 4.70 5.22
C TRP A 40 7.35 4.14 6.63
N ARG A 41 8.43 4.12 7.40
CA ARG A 41 8.42 3.65 8.79
C ARG A 41 7.57 4.56 9.68
N TYR A 42 6.92 3.98 10.69
CA TYR A 42 5.95 4.67 11.57
C TYR A 42 6.47 5.93 12.26
N ASP A 43 7.79 6.03 12.50
CA ASP A 43 8.44 7.17 13.16
C ASP A 43 8.93 8.26 12.18
N TYR A 44 8.92 8.01 10.86
CA TYR A 44 9.40 8.95 9.86
C TYR A 44 8.63 10.26 9.86
N ILE A 45 7.33 10.23 10.14
CA ILE A 45 6.51 11.46 10.24
C ILE A 45 7.03 12.43 11.32
N ASP A 46 7.68 11.92 12.36
CA ASP A 46 8.25 12.73 13.44
C ASP A 46 9.72 13.11 13.20
N ARG A 47 10.47 12.29 12.45
CA ARG A 47 11.91 12.45 12.22
C ARG A 47 12.25 13.20 10.94
N LEU A 48 11.45 13.02 9.88
CA LEU A 48 11.76 13.51 8.55
C LEU A 48 10.97 14.80 8.24
N PRO A 49 11.38 15.59 7.24
CA PRO A 49 10.66 16.79 6.80
C PRO A 49 9.33 16.38 6.12
N ALA A 50 8.25 16.37 6.89
CA ALA A 50 6.90 16.02 6.43
C ALA A 50 5.83 16.97 6.99
N PRO A 51 5.91 18.30 6.71
CA PRO A 51 4.99 19.29 7.27
C PRO A 51 3.55 19.10 6.79
N ASN A 52 3.30 18.73 5.53
CA ASN A 52 1.96 18.51 4.98
C ASN A 52 1.30 17.28 5.60
N LEU A 53 2.05 16.18 5.75
CA LEU A 53 1.58 14.97 6.41
C LEU A 53 1.26 15.22 7.88
N ARG A 54 2.13 15.97 8.61
CA ARG A 54 1.86 16.37 9.99
C ARG A 54 0.62 17.26 10.11
N ALA A 55 0.45 18.22 9.21
CA ALA A 55 -0.74 19.08 9.19
C ALA A 55 -2.03 18.26 8.92
N LEU A 56 -1.96 17.29 8.02
CA LEU A 56 -3.07 16.37 7.74
C LEU A 56 -3.40 15.52 8.98
N ALA A 57 -2.38 14.95 9.63
CA ALA A 57 -2.53 14.16 10.86
C ALA A 57 -3.12 14.97 12.03
N ALA A 58 -2.72 16.23 12.18
CA ALA A 58 -3.19 17.11 13.26
C ALA A 58 -4.69 17.42 13.19
N ARG A 59 -5.26 17.44 11.99
CA ARG A 59 -6.71 17.67 11.77
C ARG A 59 -7.50 16.39 11.50
N GLY A 60 -6.84 15.24 11.50
CA GLY A 60 -7.41 13.91 11.27
C GLY A 60 -7.22 12.96 12.43
N ALA A 61 -6.94 11.71 12.11
CA ALA A 61 -6.58 10.66 13.07
C ALA A 61 -5.26 10.04 12.64
N ARG A 62 -4.35 9.84 13.59
CA ARG A 62 -3.07 9.14 13.39
C ARG A 62 -3.01 7.91 14.28
N ALA A 63 -2.73 6.75 13.70
CA ALA A 63 -2.35 5.55 14.44
C ALA A 63 -0.89 5.69 14.93
N LYS A 64 -0.54 4.99 16.02
CA LYS A 64 0.86 4.92 16.49
C LYS A 64 1.75 4.24 15.47
N ALA A 65 1.26 3.16 14.87
CA ALA A 65 1.90 2.41 13.81
C ALA A 65 0.84 1.63 13.02
N MET A 66 1.19 1.23 11.80
CA MET A 66 0.46 0.23 11.01
C MET A 66 1.31 -1.04 10.99
N ILE A 67 0.72 -2.17 11.37
CA ILE A 67 1.40 -3.47 11.35
C ILE A 67 1.18 -4.10 9.99
N PRO A 68 2.22 -4.29 9.17
CA PRO A 68 2.10 -4.93 7.88
C PRO A 68 1.78 -6.42 8.02
N SER A 69 1.17 -6.99 6.97
CA SER A 69 1.04 -8.45 6.85
C SER A 69 2.39 -9.08 6.55
N PHE A 70 2.61 -10.29 7.07
CA PHE A 70 3.78 -11.07 6.64
C PHE A 70 3.51 -11.73 5.27
N PRO A 71 4.50 -11.71 4.35
CA PRO A 71 5.81 -11.06 4.43
C PRO A 71 5.69 -9.56 4.20
N THR A 72 6.59 -8.78 4.82
CA THR A 72 6.63 -7.33 4.74
C THR A 72 7.28 -6.87 3.44
N LEU A 73 6.58 -7.12 2.35
CA LEU A 73 7.00 -6.86 0.98
C LEU A 73 5.94 -6.02 0.24
N THR A 74 6.39 -5.28 -0.74
CA THR A 74 5.58 -4.33 -1.51
C THR A 74 4.30 -4.92 -2.09
N PHE A 75 4.38 -5.94 -2.94
CA PHE A 75 3.20 -6.47 -3.63
C PHE A 75 2.20 -7.16 -2.69
N PRO A 76 2.63 -8.07 -1.78
CA PRO A 76 1.73 -8.69 -0.81
C PRO A 76 0.97 -7.66 0.02
N ASN A 77 1.65 -6.63 0.56
CA ASN A 77 1.03 -5.67 1.46
C ASN A 77 0.12 -4.67 0.73
N HIS A 78 0.53 -4.13 -0.41
CA HIS A 78 -0.34 -3.27 -1.20
C HIS A 78 -1.63 -3.99 -1.59
N TYR A 79 -1.54 -5.28 -1.93
CA TYR A 79 -2.72 -6.03 -2.30
C TYR A 79 -3.57 -6.44 -1.08
N THR A 80 -2.93 -6.69 0.08
CA THR A 80 -3.62 -6.85 1.38
C THR A 80 -4.43 -5.59 1.74
N ILE A 81 -3.85 -4.40 1.60
CA ILE A 81 -4.51 -3.11 1.93
C ILE A 81 -5.81 -2.94 1.14
N VAL A 82 -5.83 -3.29 -0.14
CA VAL A 82 -7.00 -3.09 -1.00
C VAL A 82 -7.98 -4.26 -1.05
N THR A 83 -7.61 -5.43 -0.52
CA THR A 83 -8.50 -6.61 -0.48
C THR A 83 -9.02 -6.92 0.92
N GLY A 84 -8.32 -6.46 1.97
CA GLY A 84 -8.59 -6.86 3.36
C GLY A 84 -8.26 -8.33 3.64
N LEU A 85 -7.52 -9.01 2.76
CA LEU A 85 -7.14 -10.41 2.88
C LEU A 85 -5.65 -10.52 3.19
N TYR A 86 -5.25 -11.54 3.96
CA TYR A 86 -3.84 -11.89 4.12
C TYR A 86 -3.24 -12.47 2.83
N PRO A 87 -1.92 -12.38 2.62
CA PRO A 87 -1.24 -12.90 1.42
C PRO A 87 -1.56 -14.36 1.11
N ALA A 88 -1.66 -15.21 2.13
CA ALA A 88 -2.05 -16.62 1.95
C ALA A 88 -3.47 -16.78 1.36
N HIS A 89 -4.36 -15.80 1.52
CA HIS A 89 -5.74 -15.85 1.04
C HIS A 89 -5.92 -15.19 -0.31
N HIS A 90 -5.30 -14.04 -0.55
CA HIS A 90 -5.40 -13.39 -1.86
C HIS A 90 -4.39 -13.91 -2.90
N GLY A 91 -3.40 -14.72 -2.48
CA GLY A 91 -2.52 -15.47 -3.36
C GLY A 91 -1.29 -14.73 -3.88
N VAL A 92 -1.14 -13.44 -3.65
CA VAL A 92 0.11 -12.69 -3.90
C VAL A 92 0.96 -12.82 -2.63
N VAL A 93 1.72 -13.90 -2.55
CA VAL A 93 2.40 -14.30 -1.31
C VAL A 93 3.81 -13.73 -1.17
N ALA A 94 4.43 -13.28 -2.26
CA ALA A 94 5.77 -12.68 -2.28
C ALA A 94 5.93 -11.77 -3.51
N ASN A 95 7.02 -10.99 -3.57
CA ASN A 95 7.38 -10.24 -4.78
C ASN A 95 7.85 -11.17 -5.92
N VAL A 96 8.35 -12.36 -5.55
CA VAL A 96 8.67 -13.45 -6.49
C VAL A 96 8.05 -14.75 -5.97
N MET A 97 7.24 -15.41 -6.78
CA MET A 97 6.59 -16.66 -6.42
C MET A 97 6.37 -17.54 -7.63
N THR A 98 6.11 -18.82 -7.40
CA THR A 98 5.78 -19.80 -8.45
C THR A 98 4.44 -20.46 -8.16
N ASP A 99 3.74 -20.86 -9.22
CA ASP A 99 2.50 -21.63 -9.09
C ASP A 99 2.51 -22.74 -10.15
N ALA A 100 2.54 -23.98 -9.67
CA ALA A 100 2.54 -25.16 -10.54
C ALA A 100 1.26 -25.29 -11.37
N SER A 101 0.12 -24.80 -10.88
CA SER A 101 -1.15 -24.84 -11.61
C SER A 101 -1.22 -23.80 -12.74
N ILE A 102 -0.51 -22.68 -12.58
CA ILE A 102 -0.33 -21.67 -13.62
C ILE A 102 0.79 -22.07 -14.58
N GLY A 103 1.78 -22.85 -14.10
CA GLY A 103 2.97 -23.23 -14.85
C GLY A 103 3.93 -22.05 -15.08
N ALA A 104 3.93 -21.04 -14.20
CA ALA A 104 4.67 -19.80 -14.38
C ALA A 104 5.31 -19.29 -13.07
N ARG A 105 6.22 -18.35 -13.24
CA ARG A 105 6.84 -17.58 -12.15
C ARG A 105 6.34 -16.14 -12.21
N PHE A 106 5.80 -15.66 -11.11
CA PHE A 106 5.46 -14.26 -10.87
C PHE A 106 6.73 -13.49 -10.50
N THR A 107 6.88 -12.31 -11.04
CA THR A 107 7.83 -11.28 -10.58
C THR A 107 7.13 -9.93 -10.63
N MET A 108 7.67 -8.92 -9.98
CA MET A 108 7.13 -7.55 -10.04
C MET A 108 7.23 -6.91 -11.44
N SER A 109 7.97 -7.52 -12.38
CA SER A 109 8.07 -7.05 -13.76
C SER A 109 6.73 -7.21 -14.49
N ALA A 110 6.40 -6.25 -15.33
CA ALA A 110 5.08 -6.01 -15.86
C ALA A 110 4.38 -7.23 -16.53
N GLU A 111 5.11 -8.08 -17.25
CA GLU A 111 4.44 -9.13 -18.05
C GLU A 111 3.85 -10.26 -17.21
N THR A 112 4.62 -10.81 -16.27
CA THR A 112 4.14 -11.91 -15.43
C THR A 112 3.08 -11.45 -14.42
N ALA A 113 3.17 -10.21 -13.93
CA ALA A 113 2.19 -9.64 -13.02
C ALA A 113 0.83 -9.34 -13.68
N LYS A 114 0.75 -9.29 -15.01
CA LYS A 114 -0.50 -9.02 -15.76
C LYS A 114 -1.46 -10.19 -15.85
N ASP A 115 -1.05 -11.41 -15.51
CA ASP A 115 -1.94 -12.57 -15.51
C ASP A 115 -2.92 -12.49 -14.33
N PRO A 116 -4.25 -12.41 -14.58
CA PRO A 116 -5.25 -12.29 -13.52
C PRO A 116 -5.31 -13.49 -12.58
N ARG A 117 -4.79 -14.66 -12.97
CA ARG A 117 -4.76 -15.86 -12.13
C ARG A 117 -3.91 -15.71 -10.86
N TRP A 118 -2.99 -14.73 -10.82
CA TRP A 118 -2.19 -14.43 -9.63
C TRP A 118 -2.99 -13.70 -8.54
N TRP A 119 -4.03 -12.93 -8.91
CA TRP A 119 -4.70 -11.93 -8.10
C TRP A 119 -6.05 -12.43 -7.58
N GLY A 120 -6.05 -13.08 -6.43
CA GLY A 120 -7.27 -13.54 -5.78
C GLY A 120 -7.95 -12.45 -4.93
N GLY A 121 -9.18 -12.73 -4.47
CA GLY A 121 -9.96 -11.75 -3.71
C GLY A 121 -10.54 -10.64 -4.60
N GLN A 122 -11.17 -9.65 -3.96
CA GLN A 122 -11.81 -8.52 -4.65
C GLN A 122 -11.23 -7.20 -4.13
N PRO A 123 -10.43 -6.49 -4.92
CA PRO A 123 -9.87 -5.21 -4.50
C PRO A 123 -10.91 -4.09 -4.48
N LEU A 124 -10.64 -3.04 -3.69
CA LEU A 124 -11.57 -1.92 -3.47
C LEU A 124 -12.03 -1.23 -4.76
N TRP A 125 -11.20 -1.14 -5.80
CA TRP A 125 -11.64 -0.56 -7.09
C TRP A 125 -12.69 -1.41 -7.79
N VAL A 126 -12.61 -2.74 -7.70
CA VAL A 126 -13.65 -3.63 -8.24
C VAL A 126 -14.94 -3.43 -7.45
N THR A 127 -14.85 -3.37 -6.13
CA THR A 127 -15.99 -3.09 -5.24
C THR A 127 -16.65 -1.75 -5.56
N ALA A 128 -15.84 -0.69 -5.73
CA ALA A 128 -16.33 0.65 -6.06
C ALA A 128 -17.09 0.66 -7.41
N ILE A 129 -16.51 0.02 -8.43
CA ILE A 129 -17.11 -0.05 -9.78
C ILE A 129 -18.40 -0.89 -9.76
N ALA A 130 -18.41 -2.01 -9.05
CA ALA A 130 -19.61 -2.84 -8.88
C ALA A 130 -20.78 -2.08 -8.19
N GLN A 131 -20.47 -1.06 -7.39
CA GLN A 131 -21.43 -0.15 -6.76
C GLN A 131 -21.76 1.09 -7.60
N GLY A 132 -21.42 1.10 -8.89
CA GLY A 132 -21.69 2.22 -9.81
C GLY A 132 -20.80 3.45 -9.58
N ARG A 133 -19.65 3.28 -8.87
CA ARG A 133 -18.66 4.34 -8.66
C ARG A 133 -17.56 4.26 -9.71
N ARG A 134 -16.87 5.37 -9.98
CA ARG A 134 -15.63 5.36 -10.75
C ARG A 134 -14.44 5.26 -9.82
N ALA A 135 -13.46 4.45 -10.21
CA ALA A 135 -12.20 4.30 -9.52
C ALA A 135 -11.04 4.78 -10.40
N ALA A 136 -10.03 5.37 -9.80
CA ALA A 136 -8.77 5.71 -10.47
C ALA A 136 -7.58 5.11 -9.74
N ALA A 137 -6.51 4.79 -10.46
CA ALA A 137 -5.31 4.21 -9.89
C ALA A 137 -4.03 4.78 -10.52
N MET A 138 -3.17 5.30 -9.66
CA MET A 138 -1.84 5.76 -10.01
C MET A 138 -0.79 4.81 -9.44
N PHE A 139 -0.34 3.86 -10.26
CA PHE A 139 0.73 2.90 -9.95
C PHE A 139 0.45 1.88 -8.83
N TRP A 140 -0.75 1.67 -8.41
CA TRP A 140 -1.00 0.69 -7.34
C TRP A 140 -0.86 -0.75 -7.86
N PRO A 141 -0.14 -1.66 -7.14
CA PRO A 141 0.02 -3.05 -7.53
C PRO A 141 -1.32 -3.76 -7.81
N GLY A 142 -1.40 -4.41 -8.97
CA GLY A 142 -2.62 -5.12 -9.41
C GLY A 142 -3.58 -4.31 -10.28
N THR A 143 -3.43 -2.97 -10.37
CA THR A 143 -4.37 -2.13 -11.15
C THR A 143 -4.16 -2.20 -12.66
N GLU A 144 -3.04 -2.77 -13.12
CA GLU A 144 -2.79 -3.06 -14.54
C GLU A 144 -3.48 -4.33 -15.04
N VAL A 145 -4.16 -5.05 -14.15
CA VAL A 145 -4.78 -6.35 -14.41
C VAL A 145 -6.31 -6.26 -14.36
N GLU A 146 -6.97 -7.00 -15.24
CA GLU A 146 -8.43 -7.20 -15.17
C GLU A 146 -8.78 -8.23 -14.10
N ILE A 147 -8.80 -7.80 -12.85
CA ILE A 147 -9.17 -8.65 -11.73
C ILE A 147 -10.70 -8.83 -11.74
N GLN A 148 -11.15 -10.07 -11.81
CA GLN A 148 -12.60 -10.40 -12.02
C GLN A 148 -13.20 -9.69 -13.25
N GLY A 149 -12.41 -9.48 -14.30
CA GLY A 149 -12.82 -8.79 -15.51
C GLY A 149 -12.94 -7.27 -15.37
N VAL A 150 -12.42 -6.67 -14.30
CA VAL A 150 -12.56 -5.24 -14.01
C VAL A 150 -11.20 -4.59 -13.75
N ARG A 151 -10.94 -3.46 -14.41
CA ARG A 151 -9.85 -2.52 -14.09
C ARG A 151 -10.42 -1.23 -13.50
N PRO A 152 -9.61 -0.40 -12.83
CA PRO A 152 -10.02 0.97 -12.51
C PRO A 152 -10.47 1.72 -13.76
N THR A 153 -11.47 2.61 -13.63
CA THR A 153 -11.99 3.42 -14.75
C THR A 153 -10.88 4.26 -15.39
N TYR A 154 -10.01 4.81 -14.55
CA TYR A 154 -8.79 5.52 -14.96
C TYR A 154 -7.59 4.86 -14.30
N TRP A 155 -6.54 4.61 -15.05
CA TRP A 155 -5.33 4.03 -14.49
C TRP A 155 -4.11 4.44 -15.30
N THR A 156 -2.96 4.42 -14.66
CA THR A 156 -1.67 4.67 -15.29
C THR A 156 -0.75 3.49 -14.96
N PRO A 157 -0.14 2.83 -15.95
CA PRO A 157 0.82 1.77 -15.70
C PRO A 157 2.07 2.33 -15.03
N TYR A 158 2.70 1.52 -14.16
CA TYR A 158 3.92 1.93 -13.48
C TYR A 158 5.03 2.27 -14.48
N ALA A 159 5.62 3.46 -14.33
CA ALA A 159 6.73 3.92 -15.14
C ALA A 159 7.65 4.84 -14.32
N LYS A 160 8.91 4.45 -14.12
CA LYS A 160 9.90 5.22 -13.34
C LYS A 160 10.07 6.69 -13.74
N PRO A 161 9.99 7.08 -15.05
CA PRO A 161 10.12 8.48 -15.43
C PRO A 161 8.99 9.40 -14.95
N ILE A 162 7.86 8.85 -14.47
CA ILE A 162 6.75 9.67 -13.95
C ILE A 162 7.05 10.03 -12.50
N THR A 163 7.37 11.28 -12.28
CA THR A 163 7.75 11.82 -10.97
C THR A 163 6.59 11.83 -9.97
N SER A 164 6.88 11.94 -8.68
CA SER A 164 5.86 12.10 -7.63
C SER A 164 4.98 13.32 -7.83
N TYR A 165 5.55 14.43 -8.31
CA TYR A 165 4.78 15.61 -8.72
C TYR A 165 3.82 15.32 -9.89
N ASP A 166 4.23 14.54 -10.88
CA ASP A 166 3.35 14.15 -11.98
C ASP A 166 2.22 13.24 -11.52
N ARG A 167 2.50 12.33 -10.57
CA ARG A 167 1.49 11.47 -9.94
C ARG A 167 0.46 12.34 -9.19
N ALA A 168 0.90 13.27 -8.37
CA ALA A 168 0.03 14.22 -7.67
C ALA A 168 -0.82 15.04 -8.63
N ARG A 169 -0.21 15.60 -9.68
CA ARG A 169 -0.91 16.35 -10.74
C ARG A 169 -1.96 15.50 -11.44
N ARG A 170 -1.67 14.24 -11.74
CA ARG A 170 -2.62 13.31 -12.35
C ARG A 170 -3.86 13.11 -11.48
N VAL A 171 -3.69 12.97 -10.17
CA VAL A 171 -4.81 12.88 -9.22
C VAL A 171 -5.69 14.13 -9.28
N VAL A 172 -5.08 15.32 -9.26
CA VAL A 172 -5.83 16.58 -9.35
C VAL A 172 -6.56 16.68 -10.69
N GLN A 173 -5.96 16.24 -11.80
CA GLN A 173 -6.62 16.18 -13.11
C GLN A 173 -7.88 15.27 -13.08
N TRP A 174 -7.80 14.10 -12.44
CA TRP A 174 -8.98 13.25 -12.29
C TRP A 174 -10.05 13.86 -11.41
N LEU A 175 -9.66 14.59 -10.37
CA LEU A 175 -10.59 15.30 -9.50
C LEU A 175 -11.26 16.49 -10.19
N SER A 176 -10.63 17.09 -11.21
CA SER A 176 -11.19 18.20 -11.98
C SER A 176 -12.24 17.77 -13.03
N LEU A 177 -12.40 16.47 -13.26
CA LEU A 177 -13.43 15.96 -14.17
C LEU A 177 -14.85 16.34 -13.71
N PRO A 178 -15.82 16.46 -14.65
CA PRO A 178 -17.22 16.67 -14.30
C PRO A 178 -17.73 15.65 -13.27
N GLU A 179 -18.69 16.03 -12.42
CA GLU A 179 -19.19 15.20 -11.31
C GLU A 179 -19.55 13.77 -11.74
N GLY A 180 -20.16 13.60 -12.91
CA GLY A 180 -20.54 12.29 -13.45
C GLY A 180 -19.36 11.43 -13.93
N GLU A 181 -18.18 12.03 -14.14
CA GLU A 181 -16.96 11.35 -14.61
C GLU A 181 -15.90 11.25 -13.53
N ARG A 182 -15.99 12.08 -12.48
CA ARG A 182 -15.01 12.15 -11.40
C ARG A 182 -14.93 10.83 -10.63
N PRO A 183 -13.74 10.25 -10.42
CA PRO A 183 -13.59 9.07 -9.58
C PRO A 183 -13.88 9.42 -8.12
N SER A 184 -14.56 8.52 -7.42
CA SER A 184 -14.84 8.63 -6.00
C SER A 184 -13.93 7.75 -5.13
N PHE A 185 -13.14 6.88 -5.76
CA PHE A 185 -12.08 6.11 -5.13
C PHE A 185 -10.80 6.24 -5.97
N ILE A 186 -9.72 6.68 -5.34
CA ILE A 186 -8.43 6.91 -6.00
C ILE A 186 -7.35 6.23 -5.18
N THR A 187 -6.48 5.43 -5.81
CA THR A 187 -5.26 4.93 -5.20
C THR A 187 -4.05 5.63 -5.81
N VAL A 188 -3.07 5.96 -4.97
CA VAL A 188 -1.80 6.58 -5.39
C VAL A 188 -0.65 5.91 -4.66
N TYR A 189 0.39 5.53 -5.41
CA TYR A 189 1.57 4.87 -4.89
C TYR A 189 2.82 5.72 -5.14
N PHE A 190 3.70 5.79 -4.14
CA PHE A 190 4.98 6.48 -4.17
C PHE A 190 6.09 5.58 -3.64
N ASP A 191 7.19 5.44 -4.38
CA ASP A 191 8.29 4.51 -4.14
C ASP A 191 9.62 5.19 -3.71
N GLU A 192 9.67 6.51 -3.65
CA GLU A 192 10.92 7.25 -3.48
C GLU A 192 11.61 6.99 -2.13
N VAL A 193 10.83 6.90 -1.05
CA VAL A 193 11.38 6.70 0.30
C VAL A 193 11.91 5.29 0.48
N ASP A 194 11.23 4.29 -0.07
CA ASP A 194 11.69 2.91 -0.09
C ASP A 194 13.00 2.79 -0.88
N THR A 195 13.04 3.33 -2.10
CA THR A 195 14.22 3.35 -2.95
C THR A 195 15.43 3.99 -2.25
N ALA A 196 15.21 5.17 -1.63
CA ALA A 196 16.29 5.86 -0.91
C ALA A 196 16.76 5.07 0.32
N GLY A 197 15.83 4.41 1.03
CA GLY A 197 16.15 3.56 2.17
C GLY A 197 17.00 2.36 1.79
N HIS A 198 16.70 1.70 0.67
CA HIS A 198 17.49 0.59 0.14
C HIS A 198 18.89 1.03 -0.31
N ASP A 199 18.98 2.13 -1.04
CA ASP A 199 20.23 2.57 -1.67
C ASP A 199 21.17 3.26 -0.68
N TYR A 200 20.65 4.08 0.24
CA TYR A 200 21.45 4.96 1.11
C TYR A 200 21.30 4.62 2.60
N GLY A 201 20.20 4.00 3.01
CA GLY A 201 19.93 3.62 4.40
C GLY A 201 18.98 4.59 5.11
N VAL A 202 18.49 4.15 6.28
CA VAL A 202 17.38 4.79 7.01
C VAL A 202 17.71 6.12 7.69
N ASP A 203 18.99 6.46 7.80
CA ASP A 203 19.48 7.70 8.43
C ASP A 203 20.21 8.61 7.42
N ALA A 204 20.15 8.28 6.13
CA ALA A 204 20.84 9.02 5.08
C ALA A 204 20.13 10.34 4.74
N PRO A 205 20.87 11.40 4.37
CA PRO A 205 20.28 12.65 3.90
C PRO A 205 19.45 12.48 2.64
N GLU A 206 19.74 11.51 1.78
CA GLU A 206 18.97 11.17 0.59
C GLU A 206 17.58 10.65 0.93
N LEU A 207 17.43 9.88 2.03
CA LEU A 207 16.12 9.48 2.53
C LEU A 207 15.31 10.69 3.00
N SER A 208 15.96 11.64 3.69
CA SER A 208 15.31 12.87 4.13
C SER A 208 14.84 13.71 2.95
N ALA A 209 15.66 13.83 1.90
CA ALA A 209 15.30 14.54 0.67
C ALA A 209 14.14 13.87 -0.07
N ALA A 210 14.14 12.53 -0.15
CA ALA A 210 13.04 11.77 -0.73
C ALA A 210 11.72 11.97 0.04
N ALA A 211 11.79 12.02 1.39
CA ALA A 211 10.62 12.27 2.23
C ALA A 211 10.06 13.68 2.05
N GLU A 212 10.92 14.71 1.94
CA GLU A 212 10.52 16.09 1.66
C GLU A 212 9.81 16.20 0.31
N HIS A 213 10.40 15.65 -0.76
CA HIS A 213 9.84 15.65 -2.10
C HIS A 213 8.47 14.94 -2.18
N LEU A 214 8.34 13.84 -1.44
CA LEU A 214 7.09 13.10 -1.34
C LEU A 214 6.03 13.88 -0.56
N ASP A 215 6.39 14.52 0.56
CA ASP A 215 5.50 15.38 1.34
C ASP A 215 5.01 16.59 0.54
N ASP A 216 5.87 17.20 -0.27
CA ASP A 216 5.51 18.26 -1.20
C ASP A 216 4.49 17.78 -2.24
N SER A 217 4.65 16.57 -2.75
CA SER A 217 3.68 15.95 -3.67
C SER A 217 2.31 15.72 -3.00
N LEU A 218 2.30 15.33 -1.73
CA LEU A 218 1.07 15.27 -0.92
C LEU A 218 0.46 16.67 -0.76
N GLY A 219 1.28 17.68 -0.46
CA GLY A 219 0.86 19.08 -0.36
C GLY A 219 0.16 19.58 -1.62
N GLN A 220 0.69 19.24 -2.80
CA GLN A 220 0.07 19.57 -4.10
C GLN A 220 -1.31 18.91 -4.27
N MET A 221 -1.47 17.63 -3.87
CA MET A 221 -2.78 16.98 -3.93
C MET A 221 -3.78 17.65 -2.99
N ILE A 222 -3.38 17.97 -1.77
CA ILE A 222 -4.23 18.68 -0.79
C ILE A 222 -4.64 20.04 -1.33
N ALA A 223 -3.69 20.83 -1.84
CA ALA A 223 -3.95 22.14 -2.44
C ALA A 223 -4.89 22.04 -3.66
N GLY A 224 -4.72 21.01 -4.50
CA GLY A 224 -5.59 20.74 -5.63
C GLY A 224 -7.02 20.42 -5.20
N VAL A 225 -7.21 19.60 -4.18
CA VAL A 225 -8.54 19.32 -3.58
C VAL A 225 -9.19 20.61 -3.10
N HIS A 226 -8.42 21.44 -2.39
CA HIS A 226 -8.90 22.75 -1.89
C HIS A 226 -9.30 23.69 -3.03
N ALA A 227 -8.46 23.85 -4.04
CA ALA A 227 -8.73 24.72 -5.19
C ALA A 227 -9.98 24.29 -5.99
N LEU A 228 -10.33 22.99 -5.95
CA LEU A 228 -11.55 22.45 -6.57
C LEU A 228 -12.78 22.54 -5.66
N GLY A 229 -12.67 23.04 -4.42
CA GLY A 229 -13.77 23.11 -3.45
C GLY A 229 -14.28 21.72 -3.01
N LEU A 230 -13.37 20.74 -2.91
CA LEU A 230 -13.71 19.34 -2.61
C LEU A 230 -13.34 18.92 -1.18
N ASP A 231 -12.91 19.86 -0.31
CA ASP A 231 -12.41 19.56 1.05
C ASP A 231 -13.42 18.77 1.88
N ASP A 232 -14.66 19.20 1.94
CA ASP A 232 -15.73 18.60 2.75
C ASP A 232 -16.15 17.21 2.24
N ARG A 233 -15.70 16.82 1.07
CA ARG A 233 -16.06 15.56 0.40
C ARG A 233 -14.90 14.58 0.33
N THR A 234 -13.67 15.04 0.55
CA THR A 234 -12.46 14.25 0.32
C THR A 234 -11.88 13.76 1.63
N THR A 235 -11.65 12.46 1.69
CA THR A 235 -10.90 11.82 2.77
C THR A 235 -9.59 11.29 2.21
N PHE A 236 -8.48 11.72 2.80
CA PHE A 236 -7.17 11.12 2.57
C PHE A 236 -6.95 9.99 3.57
N VAL A 237 -6.54 8.83 3.09
CA VAL A 237 -6.04 7.73 3.90
C VAL A 237 -4.61 7.48 3.48
N ILE A 238 -3.65 7.78 4.38
CA ILE A 238 -2.23 7.61 4.12
C ILE A 238 -1.78 6.35 4.82
N VAL A 239 -1.14 5.45 4.08
CA VAL A 239 -0.64 4.16 4.56
C VAL A 239 0.79 3.92 4.09
N SER A 240 1.42 2.89 4.64
CA SER A 240 2.63 2.29 4.11
C SER A 240 2.44 0.77 4.07
N ASP A 241 3.09 0.11 3.18
CA ASP A 241 3.09 -1.34 3.04
C ASP A 241 4.04 -2.04 4.04
N HIS A 242 5.14 -1.37 4.40
CA HIS A 242 6.10 -1.78 5.43
C HIS A 242 6.92 -0.58 5.92
N GLY A 243 7.77 -0.81 6.90
CA GLY A 243 8.83 0.11 7.32
C GLY A 243 10.19 -0.29 6.71
N MET A 244 11.25 0.23 7.30
CA MET A 244 12.63 -0.02 6.86
C MET A 244 13.52 -0.17 8.09
N THR A 245 14.38 -1.21 8.11
CA THR A 245 15.38 -1.44 9.15
C THR A 245 16.79 -1.34 8.57
N PRO A 246 17.79 -0.78 9.31
CA PRO A 246 19.15 -0.70 8.80
C PRO A 246 19.79 -2.09 8.77
N LEU A 247 20.41 -2.42 7.66
CA LEU A 247 21.24 -3.62 7.49
C LEU A 247 22.72 -3.31 7.69
N SER A 248 23.50 -4.30 8.11
CA SER A 248 24.94 -4.21 8.32
C SER A 248 25.63 -5.49 7.90
N MET A 249 26.84 -5.37 7.33
CA MET A 249 27.69 -6.53 6.99
C MET A 249 28.06 -7.38 8.20
N ASP A 250 28.00 -6.83 9.42
CA ASP A 250 28.22 -7.58 10.66
C ASP A 250 27.04 -8.47 11.04
N ARG A 251 25.91 -8.33 10.37
CA ARG A 251 24.67 -9.05 10.63
C ARG A 251 24.13 -9.72 9.37
N VAL A 252 25.00 -10.48 8.70
CA VAL A 252 24.67 -11.26 7.51
C VAL A 252 24.69 -12.75 7.82
N ILE A 253 23.67 -13.46 7.35
CA ILE A 253 23.58 -14.92 7.40
C ILE A 253 23.78 -15.42 5.99
N TYR A 254 24.88 -16.10 5.76
CA TYR A 254 25.17 -16.75 4.48
C TYR A 254 24.55 -18.15 4.51
N PHE A 255 23.39 -18.31 3.85
CA PHE A 255 22.70 -19.61 3.89
C PHE A 255 23.43 -20.68 3.05
N ASP A 256 24.29 -20.27 2.12
CA ASP A 256 25.17 -21.14 1.35
C ASP A 256 26.30 -21.79 2.19
N ASP A 257 26.51 -21.37 3.43
CA ASP A 257 27.33 -22.12 4.40
C ASP A 257 26.67 -23.44 4.82
N TYR A 258 25.36 -23.58 4.63
CA TYR A 258 24.56 -24.72 5.09
C TYR A 258 23.92 -25.52 3.95
N VAL A 259 23.64 -24.86 2.84
CA VAL A 259 22.90 -25.44 1.70
C VAL A 259 23.53 -24.97 0.40
N ASP A 260 23.86 -25.91 -0.48
CA ASP A 260 24.30 -25.58 -1.83
C ASP A 260 23.17 -24.86 -2.59
N PRO A 261 23.35 -23.59 -2.99
CA PRO A 261 22.34 -22.80 -3.70
C PRO A 261 21.86 -23.44 -5.00
N GLU A 262 22.70 -24.25 -5.66
CA GLU A 262 22.33 -24.95 -6.90
C GLU A 262 21.29 -26.06 -6.67
N THR A 263 21.10 -26.50 -5.42
CA THR A 263 20.12 -27.53 -5.06
C THR A 263 18.73 -26.99 -4.69
N VAL A 264 18.59 -25.67 -4.65
CA VAL A 264 17.33 -25.00 -4.26
C VAL A 264 16.92 -23.92 -5.26
N ASP A 265 15.62 -23.70 -5.38
CA ASP A 265 15.08 -22.50 -5.96
C ASP A 265 14.95 -21.43 -4.87
N VAL A 266 15.65 -20.32 -5.05
CA VAL A 266 15.57 -19.16 -4.16
C VAL A 266 14.51 -18.23 -4.70
N LEU A 267 13.41 -18.09 -3.97
CA LEU A 267 12.28 -17.25 -4.36
C LEU A 267 12.35 -15.87 -3.70
N GLU A 268 12.87 -15.79 -2.47
CA GLU A 268 13.04 -14.52 -1.76
C GLU A 268 14.33 -14.53 -0.93
N LEU A 269 14.96 -13.36 -0.81
CA LEU A 269 16.21 -13.11 -0.07
C LEU A 269 16.13 -11.82 0.74
N HIS A 270 17.05 -11.62 1.66
CA HIS A 270 17.29 -10.47 2.53
C HIS A 270 16.34 -10.38 3.71
N GLY A 271 15.13 -9.84 3.58
CA GLY A 271 14.18 -9.69 4.68
C GLY A 271 13.65 -11.01 5.23
N PHE A 272 13.55 -12.02 4.40
CA PHE A 272 13.36 -13.43 4.76
C PHE A 272 13.82 -14.33 3.60
N LEU A 273 14.03 -15.60 3.89
CA LEU A 273 14.32 -16.59 2.84
C LEU A 273 13.06 -17.40 2.50
N ALA A 274 12.80 -17.52 1.22
CA ALA A 274 11.78 -18.44 0.69
C ALA A 274 12.48 -19.42 -0.25
N LEU A 275 12.58 -20.71 0.17
CA LEU A 275 13.36 -21.71 -0.52
C LEU A 275 12.51 -22.94 -0.89
N ALA A 276 12.72 -23.46 -2.09
CA ALA A 276 12.15 -24.74 -2.54
C ALA A 276 13.27 -25.70 -2.95
N PRO A 277 13.35 -26.93 -2.41
CA PRO A 277 14.32 -27.91 -2.83
C PRO A 277 13.99 -28.43 -4.23
N LYS A 278 14.96 -28.44 -5.15
CA LYS A 278 14.78 -28.93 -6.53
C LYS A 278 14.48 -30.44 -6.62
N ASP A 279 14.96 -31.21 -5.63
CA ASP A 279 14.68 -32.64 -5.50
C ASP A 279 13.34 -32.95 -4.79
N GLY A 280 12.60 -31.91 -4.35
CA GLY A 280 11.36 -32.05 -3.61
C GLY A 280 11.52 -32.48 -2.13
N ASN A 281 12.75 -32.70 -1.64
CA ASN A 281 12.99 -33.18 -0.28
C ASN A 281 13.01 -32.04 0.76
N VAL A 282 11.81 -31.56 1.11
CA VAL A 282 11.61 -30.47 2.07
C VAL A 282 12.20 -30.80 3.44
N ASP A 283 12.12 -32.08 3.88
CA ASP A 283 12.62 -32.50 5.18
C ASP A 283 14.14 -32.43 5.27
N ALA A 284 14.83 -32.78 4.20
CA ALA A 284 16.29 -32.69 4.12
C ALA A 284 16.73 -31.23 4.18
N LEU A 285 16.12 -30.34 3.40
CA LEU A 285 16.41 -28.91 3.40
C LEU A 285 16.14 -28.28 4.78
N TYR A 286 15.01 -28.61 5.40
CA TYR A 286 14.67 -28.14 6.74
C TYR A 286 15.75 -28.51 7.77
N ARG A 287 16.21 -29.77 7.80
CA ARG A 287 17.27 -30.22 8.73
C ARG A 287 18.61 -29.54 8.50
N LYS A 288 18.94 -29.20 7.26
CA LYS A 288 20.17 -28.48 6.91
C LYS A 288 20.20 -27.05 7.46
N LEU A 289 19.03 -26.39 7.57
CA LEU A 289 18.94 -24.96 7.97
C LEU A 289 18.52 -24.77 9.43
N ARG A 290 17.64 -25.64 9.96
CA ARG A 290 17.06 -25.46 11.29
C ARG A 290 18.12 -25.47 12.38
N GLY A 291 18.16 -24.39 13.19
CA GLY A 291 19.08 -24.25 14.34
C GLY A 291 20.54 -24.08 13.96
N LYS A 292 20.87 -23.82 12.69
CA LYS A 292 22.23 -23.62 12.24
C LYS A 292 22.76 -22.23 12.58
N HIS A 293 21.90 -21.22 12.58
CA HIS A 293 22.27 -19.87 12.94
C HIS A 293 21.34 -19.30 14.03
N PRO A 294 21.87 -18.68 15.09
CA PRO A 294 21.06 -18.22 16.25
C PRO A 294 20.13 -17.03 15.91
N ALA A 295 20.39 -16.34 14.82
CA ALA A 295 19.55 -15.23 14.33
C ALA A 295 18.61 -15.66 13.18
N LEU A 296 18.44 -16.97 12.88
CA LEU A 296 17.58 -17.46 11.81
C LEU A 296 16.54 -18.46 12.35
N ALA A 297 15.28 -18.07 12.29
CA ALA A 297 14.16 -18.96 12.60
C ALA A 297 13.67 -19.66 11.31
N VAL A 298 13.71 -21.00 11.27
CA VAL A 298 13.39 -21.78 10.07
C VAL A 298 12.10 -22.56 10.30
N TYR A 299 11.19 -22.50 9.33
CA TYR A 299 9.89 -23.17 9.36
C TYR A 299 9.63 -23.89 8.04
N LYS A 300 8.93 -25.02 8.10
CA LYS A 300 8.18 -25.49 6.93
C LYS A 300 6.94 -24.63 6.76
N ARG A 301 6.43 -24.47 5.56
CA ARG A 301 5.22 -23.68 5.23
C ARG A 301 4.11 -23.83 6.27
N GLU A 302 3.70 -25.08 6.55
CA GLU A 302 2.58 -25.37 7.42
C GLU A 302 2.89 -25.18 8.92
N GLN A 303 4.16 -24.92 9.26
CA GLN A 303 4.64 -24.71 10.63
C GLN A 303 4.99 -23.25 10.91
N THR A 304 4.82 -22.34 9.93
CA THR A 304 4.98 -20.89 10.17
C THR A 304 4.09 -20.48 11.36
N PRO A 305 4.55 -19.58 12.25
CA PRO A 305 3.75 -19.16 13.41
C PRO A 305 2.36 -18.66 12.99
N ALA A 306 1.32 -19.08 13.70
CA ALA A 306 -0.08 -18.76 13.36
C ALA A 306 -0.33 -17.25 13.26
N ARG A 307 0.34 -16.45 14.10
CA ARG A 307 0.24 -14.98 14.09
C ARG A 307 0.65 -14.33 12.78
N LEU A 308 1.44 -15.01 11.95
CA LEU A 308 1.88 -14.49 10.64
C LEU A 308 0.82 -14.68 9.55
N HIS A 309 -0.23 -15.45 9.79
CA HIS A 309 -1.28 -15.76 8.81
C HIS A 309 -0.75 -16.21 7.44
N TYR A 310 0.38 -16.97 7.46
CA TYR A 310 1.16 -17.31 6.27
C TYR A 310 1.35 -18.82 6.14
N ARG A 311 0.23 -19.52 5.85
CA ARG A 311 0.12 -20.99 5.71
C ARG A 311 -0.90 -21.35 4.63
N GLY A 312 -0.90 -22.63 4.21
CA GLY A 312 -1.98 -23.23 3.43
C GLY A 312 -2.03 -22.85 1.96
N ASN A 313 -1.34 -21.82 1.53
CA ASN A 313 -1.29 -21.43 0.12
C ASN A 313 -0.12 -22.16 -0.59
N PRO A 314 -0.33 -22.89 -1.69
CA PRO A 314 0.73 -23.63 -2.38
C PRO A 314 1.83 -22.75 -2.98
N ARG A 315 1.56 -21.47 -3.22
CA ARG A 315 2.55 -20.49 -3.72
C ARG A 315 3.57 -20.08 -2.66
N ILE A 316 3.26 -20.28 -1.37
CA ILE A 316 4.24 -20.08 -0.30
C ILE A 316 5.31 -21.15 -0.44
N ALA A 317 6.58 -20.75 -0.43
CA ALA A 317 7.69 -21.70 -0.52
C ALA A 317 7.63 -22.77 0.58
N PRO A 318 8.09 -24.00 0.31
CA PRO A 318 8.08 -25.09 1.30
C PRO A 318 8.88 -24.79 2.56
N ILE A 319 9.97 -24.01 2.44
CA ILE A 319 10.79 -23.54 3.56
C ILE A 319 10.77 -22.01 3.62
N ILE A 320 10.45 -21.51 4.80
CA ILE A 320 10.48 -20.10 5.16
C ILE A 320 11.50 -19.94 6.29
N ALA A 321 12.50 -19.09 6.08
CA ALA A 321 13.47 -18.78 7.12
C ALA A 321 13.51 -17.27 7.37
N ILE A 322 13.28 -16.88 8.62
CA ILE A 322 13.07 -15.49 9.02
C ILE A 322 14.27 -15.06 9.87
N PRO A 323 15.11 -14.12 9.40
CA PRO A 323 16.16 -13.52 10.20
C PRO A 323 15.58 -12.70 11.36
N LYS A 324 16.36 -12.49 12.40
CA LYS A 324 16.06 -11.47 13.40
C LYS A 324 16.15 -10.08 12.75
N GLU A 325 15.43 -9.12 13.32
CA GLU A 325 15.46 -7.72 12.90
C GLU A 325 16.90 -7.18 12.75
N GLY A 326 17.15 -6.47 11.66
CA GLY A 326 18.46 -5.93 11.31
C GLY A 326 19.47 -6.97 10.80
N TRP A 327 19.06 -8.23 10.63
CA TRP A 327 19.87 -9.28 9.99
C TRP A 327 19.41 -9.50 8.54
N ALA A 328 20.35 -9.62 7.63
CA ALA A 328 20.09 -10.05 6.26
C ALA A 328 20.43 -11.54 6.10
N ALA A 329 19.70 -12.24 5.24
CA ALA A 329 20.04 -13.60 4.84
C ALA A 329 20.25 -13.66 3.32
N THR A 330 21.42 -14.13 2.88
CA THR A 330 21.87 -14.07 1.48
C THR A 330 22.88 -15.17 1.16
N THR A 331 23.61 -15.05 0.04
CA THR A 331 24.74 -15.90 -0.34
C THR A 331 26.02 -15.07 -0.47
N HIS A 332 27.18 -15.71 -0.32
CA HIS A 332 28.48 -15.08 -0.57
C HIS A 332 28.55 -14.51 -1.99
N ARG A 333 28.22 -15.32 -2.99
CA ARG A 333 28.23 -14.91 -4.41
C ARG A 333 27.37 -13.69 -4.68
N ARG A 334 26.24 -13.54 -3.98
CA ARG A 334 25.38 -12.37 -4.19
C ARG A 334 26.01 -11.09 -3.64
N ILE A 335 26.62 -11.15 -2.47
CA ILE A 335 27.34 -10.01 -1.88
C ILE A 335 28.56 -9.61 -2.71
N GLU A 336 29.30 -10.59 -3.25
CA GLU A 336 30.42 -10.32 -4.16
C GLU A 336 30.00 -9.57 -5.42
N ASN A 337 28.84 -9.92 -5.99
CA ASN A 337 28.32 -9.33 -7.22
C ASN A 337 27.49 -8.04 -7.01
N ARG A 338 26.92 -7.87 -5.84
CA ARG A 338 26.11 -6.72 -5.47
C ARG A 338 26.22 -6.45 -3.97
N PRO A 339 26.67 -5.25 -3.56
CA PRO A 339 26.73 -4.89 -2.15
C PRO A 339 25.38 -5.10 -1.44
N LEU A 340 25.46 -5.36 -0.14
CA LEU A 340 24.25 -5.44 0.70
C LEU A 340 23.50 -4.11 0.64
N GLU A 341 22.20 -4.18 0.44
CA GLU A 341 21.32 -3.02 0.58
C GLU A 341 21.44 -2.44 1.99
N ARG A 342 21.36 -1.12 2.13
CA ARG A 342 21.56 -0.45 3.43
C ARG A 342 20.32 -0.47 4.31
N GLY A 343 19.17 -0.77 3.72
CA GLY A 343 17.89 -0.98 4.42
C GLY A 343 17.12 -2.16 3.84
N ALA A 344 16.23 -2.74 4.62
CA ALA A 344 15.29 -3.76 4.17
C ALA A 344 13.95 -3.59 4.87
N GLY A 345 12.86 -4.05 4.23
CA GLY A 345 11.53 -4.11 4.82
C GLY A 345 11.57 -4.84 6.17
N GLU A 346 11.00 -4.24 7.19
CA GLU A 346 11.07 -4.70 8.57
C GLU A 346 9.96 -5.69 8.88
N PRO A 347 10.28 -6.94 9.29
CA PRO A 347 9.26 -7.81 9.85
C PRO A 347 8.97 -7.39 11.30
N ASP A 348 7.94 -6.57 11.54
CA ASP A 348 7.53 -6.31 12.92
C ASP A 348 6.89 -7.56 13.53
N LEU A 349 7.67 -8.29 14.30
CA LEU A 349 7.26 -9.50 14.98
C LEU A 349 6.81 -9.26 16.43
N ARG A 350 6.75 -8.01 16.92
CA ARG A 350 6.69 -7.67 18.36
C ARG A 350 5.37 -7.13 18.88
N ALA A 351 4.46 -6.66 18.04
CA ALA A 351 3.28 -5.98 18.54
C ALA A 351 2.17 -6.94 18.98
N PRO A 352 1.76 -6.93 20.27
CA PRO A 352 0.42 -7.38 20.65
C PRO A 352 -0.58 -6.33 20.20
N MET A 353 -1.65 -6.75 19.51
CA MET A 353 -2.73 -5.86 19.11
C MET A 353 -3.51 -5.39 20.35
N GLU A 354 -3.39 -4.13 20.72
CA GLU A 354 -4.38 -3.46 21.57
C GLU A 354 -5.43 -2.74 20.71
N PRO A 355 -6.71 -2.79 21.06
CA PRO A 355 -7.77 -2.14 20.28
C PRO A 355 -7.64 -0.62 20.34
N ILE A 356 -7.67 0.02 19.17
CA ILE A 356 -7.55 1.47 19.02
C ILE A 356 -8.88 2.13 19.35
N GLY A 357 -8.92 2.90 20.44
CA GLY A 357 -10.04 3.79 20.77
C GLY A 357 -10.03 5.05 19.87
N LEU A 358 -11.02 5.18 19.00
CA LEU A 358 -11.22 6.39 18.18
C LEU A 358 -11.71 7.54 19.07
N ARG A 359 -10.94 8.63 19.21
CA ARG A 359 -11.42 9.91 19.74
C ARG A 359 -11.94 10.76 18.56
N LYS A 360 -13.18 11.20 18.66
CA LYS A 360 -13.69 12.28 17.82
C LYS A 360 -13.05 13.58 18.26
N SER A 361 -12.36 14.29 17.36
CA SER A 361 -11.89 15.65 17.62
C SER A 361 -12.88 16.65 17.06
N GLU A 362 -13.21 17.68 17.86
CA GLU A 362 -13.94 18.86 17.39
C GLU A 362 -13.02 19.65 16.45
N THR A 363 -13.60 20.14 15.34
CA THR A 363 -12.88 20.78 14.23
C THR A 363 -12.46 22.21 14.60
N PRO A 364 -11.15 22.56 14.63
CA PRO A 364 -10.73 23.95 14.63
C PRO A 364 -10.73 24.52 13.20
N ALA A 365 -11.04 25.80 13.09
CA ALA A 365 -11.08 26.54 11.83
C ALA A 365 -9.71 26.58 11.14
N LEU A 366 -9.70 26.32 9.83
CA LEU A 366 -8.53 26.33 8.97
C LEU A 366 -8.03 27.75 8.68
N HIS A 367 -6.74 28.03 8.93
CA HIS A 367 -6.03 29.11 8.27
C HIS A 367 -5.42 28.59 6.97
N ALA A 368 -5.77 29.23 5.85
CA ALA A 368 -5.21 28.92 4.54
C ALA A 368 -3.70 29.26 4.49
N PRO A 369 -2.88 28.45 3.80
CA PRO A 369 -1.49 28.84 3.53
C PRO A 369 -1.42 30.05 2.58
N PRO A 370 -0.36 30.86 2.60
CA PRO A 370 -0.24 32.05 1.78
C PRO A 370 -0.22 31.69 0.29
N VAL A 371 -1.09 32.33 -0.47
CA VAL A 371 -1.10 32.28 -1.94
C VAL A 371 0.06 33.13 -2.45
N ALA A 372 0.84 32.59 -3.40
CA ALA A 372 1.86 33.36 -4.08
C ALA A 372 1.24 34.58 -4.79
N SER A 373 1.94 35.73 -4.77
CA SER A 373 1.42 37.05 -5.15
C SER A 373 1.11 37.27 -6.64
N ASP A 374 1.25 36.26 -7.49
CA ASP A 374 1.06 36.36 -8.94
C ASP A 374 -0.10 35.54 -9.53
N GLY A 375 -0.87 34.82 -8.70
CA GLY A 375 -2.13 34.20 -9.12
C GLY A 375 -1.98 33.07 -10.14
N ARG A 376 -0.81 32.48 -10.34
CA ARG A 376 -0.59 31.37 -11.26
C ARG A 376 -0.49 30.04 -10.51
N LEU A 377 -1.39 29.14 -10.85
CA LEU A 377 -1.31 27.72 -10.49
C LEU A 377 -0.34 27.04 -11.45
N TRP A 378 0.70 26.46 -10.94
CA TRP A 378 1.63 25.59 -11.66
C TRP A 378 1.13 24.16 -11.70
#